data_c1f33692b3a76ddfa54a12b79de0d6fb
#
_entry.id   c1f33692b3a76ddfa54a12b79de0d6fb
#
_cell.length_a   1.000
_cell.length_b   1.000
_cell.length_c   1.000
_cell.angle_alpha   90.00
_cell.angle_beta   90.00
_cell.angle_gamma   90.00
#
_symmetry.space_group_name_H-M   'P 1'
#
loop_
_entity.id
_entity.type
_entity.pdbx_description
1 polymer ?
#
loop_
_entity_poly.entity_id
_entity_poly.type
_entity_poly.pdbx_seq_one_letter_code
_entity_poly.pdbx_strand_id
1 'polypeptide(L)'
;VVNIDMPKSSAAAKKLASHPRRKRAVVKEDEQLYLVKRDTGAEALLSPKEKNLRAKITVIPIDYESEAQRSRARLEKKYRDLFQVRPEARRLVTYVLNKHLPVYNWFKFKEGFSRQLVVELIAQFQLSKKDFVFDPFAGCGTTLLTCKELGISAAGIDVLPTSAFVAKVKLLDWHDLDELLSAVQQLMAVPFREPRIRWPNVRIINLAFTPEVQSQILFFKEEIDKFTSPIRDFLMLGLLSILEAVSRTSKDGQFLRLVEKSAPPVRDALRAMLSTMVSDLSQQQQTLFKAGKVRVNVSQGDARDEKWAEQHRERVAAIITSPPYLNRYDYSRTYALELCLLTVKSHREMVDVRHSLLRSHVESREHTGKEIRLPALDELLLQLAQKDLNNNRLPVMVQGYFEDMNLVIKNMTKSLKRGGRVALVVANAQFAGENVPVDLMLSELAEQHGLTTEEIWVTRFKGNSSQQMAIYGRRPVRESIVFWRKNG
;
A
#
# COMPACT_ATOMS: atom_id res chain seq x y z
N VAL A 1 -13.15 45.76 -42.63
CA VAL A 1 -12.88 47.22 -42.60
C VAL A 1 -13.06 47.70 -41.18
N VAL A 2 -12.03 47.83 -40.43
CA VAL A 2 -11.53 49.00 -39.69
C VAL A 2 -10.30 48.54 -38.91
N ASN A 3 -9.13 49.02 -39.38
CA ASN A 3 -7.87 49.11 -38.65
C ASN A 3 -7.99 50.11 -37.52
N ILE A 4 -7.36 49.87 -36.37
CA ILE A 4 -6.79 50.93 -35.53
C ILE A 4 -5.47 50.44 -34.90
N ASP A 5 -4.48 51.30 -35.06
CA ASP A 5 -3.07 51.27 -34.80
C ASP A 5 -2.61 50.98 -33.37
N MET A 6 -1.37 50.46 -33.32
CA MET A 6 -0.48 50.49 -32.16
C MET A 6 0.13 51.87 -31.94
N PRO A 7 0.62 52.20 -30.76
CA PRO A 7 1.85 52.98 -30.65
C PRO A 7 2.99 52.22 -29.96
N LYS A 8 4.17 52.33 -30.59
CA LYS A 8 5.51 52.05 -30.06
C LYS A 8 5.92 53.17 -29.09
N SER A 9 6.56 52.78 -27.98
CA SER A 9 7.68 53.47 -27.33
C SER A 9 7.95 52.73 -26.02
N SER A 10 9.09 52.59 -25.43
CA SER A 10 10.50 52.90 -25.65
C SER A 10 11.27 52.20 -24.53
N ALA A 11 12.49 51.90 -24.79
CA ALA A 11 13.45 51.20 -23.92
C ALA A 11 13.58 51.81 -22.51
N ALA A 12 13.62 50.93 -21.49
CA ALA A 12 14.36 51.19 -20.27
C ALA A 12 14.94 49.84 -19.73
N ALA A 13 16.17 49.60 -20.07
CA ALA A 13 16.97 48.55 -19.46
C ALA A 13 17.16 48.86 -17.97
N LYS A 14 16.63 48.03 -17.09
CA LYS A 14 17.08 47.97 -15.69
C LYS A 14 17.55 46.57 -15.37
N LYS A 15 18.85 46.50 -15.08
CA LYS A 15 19.60 45.37 -14.49
C LYS A 15 18.74 44.70 -13.39
N LEU A 16 18.29 43.50 -13.62
CA LEU A 16 17.87 42.59 -12.54
C LEU A 16 19.09 41.71 -12.20
N ALA A 17 19.55 41.89 -10.98
CA ALA A 17 20.61 41.13 -10.37
C ALA A 17 20.33 39.64 -10.48
N SER A 18 21.34 38.93 -10.96
CA SER A 18 21.40 37.47 -10.96
C SER A 18 21.36 36.96 -9.51
N HIS A 19 20.22 36.43 -9.09
CA HIS A 19 20.19 35.60 -7.89
C HIS A 19 20.87 34.28 -8.22
N PRO A 20 21.83 33.81 -7.40
CA PRO A 20 22.44 32.51 -7.61
C PRO A 20 21.38 31.44 -7.49
N ARG A 21 21.20 30.65 -8.55
CA ARG A 21 20.46 29.39 -8.49
C ARG A 21 21.02 28.56 -7.34
N ARG A 22 20.32 28.53 -6.21
CA ARG A 22 20.57 27.54 -5.15
C ARG A 22 20.46 26.18 -5.82
N LYS A 23 21.61 25.54 -6.01
CA LYS A 23 21.67 24.09 -6.31
C LYS A 23 20.82 23.42 -5.26
N ARG A 24 19.69 22.83 -5.65
CA ARG A 24 18.95 21.90 -4.79
C ARG A 24 19.95 20.79 -4.46
N ALA A 25 20.45 20.82 -3.24
CA ALA A 25 21.15 19.70 -2.69
C ALA A 25 20.14 18.55 -2.73
N VAL A 26 20.44 17.54 -3.54
CA VAL A 26 19.77 16.24 -3.47
C VAL A 26 20.22 15.67 -2.14
N VAL A 27 19.44 15.92 -1.10
CA VAL A 27 19.62 15.28 0.20
C VAL A 27 19.36 13.81 -0.06
N LYS A 28 20.41 13.02 -0.04
CA LYS A 28 20.30 11.57 -0.14
C LYS A 28 19.41 11.09 0.99
N GLU A 29 18.43 10.25 0.67
CA GLU A 29 17.46 9.66 1.63
C GLU A 29 18.12 9.02 2.86
N ASP A 30 19.43 8.79 2.82
CA ASP A 30 20.22 8.12 3.86
C ASP A 30 20.51 8.97 5.10
N GLU A 31 20.25 10.29 5.11
CA GLU A 31 20.59 11.18 6.23
C GLU A 31 19.43 11.42 7.23
N GLN A 32 18.33 10.67 7.15
CA GLN A 32 17.10 10.99 7.87
C GLN A 32 16.69 9.96 8.93
N LEU A 33 17.63 9.36 9.65
CA LEU A 33 17.32 8.39 10.71
C LEU A 33 17.49 8.99 12.10
N TYR A 34 16.40 9.01 12.90
CA TYR A 34 16.38 9.34 14.33
C TYR A 34 15.93 8.12 15.12
N LEU A 35 16.56 7.75 16.25
CA LEU A 35 16.41 6.45 16.83
C LEU A 35 16.68 6.29 18.32
N VAL A 36 16.23 5.19 18.88
CA VAL A 36 16.23 4.77 20.28
C VAL A 36 17.38 3.82 20.61
N LYS A 37 17.92 3.92 21.78
CA LYS A 37 18.98 3.06 22.29
C LYS A 37 18.43 1.90 23.12
N ARG A 38 18.77 0.67 22.77
CA ARG A 38 18.87 -0.49 23.68
C ARG A 38 19.82 -1.53 23.15
N ASP A 39 20.67 -2.05 24.05
CA ASP A 39 21.58 -3.16 23.81
C ASP A 39 20.84 -4.48 23.66
N THR A 40 20.92 -5.10 22.51
CA THR A 40 20.65 -6.54 22.33
C THR A 40 21.59 -7.06 21.25
N GLY A 41 22.12 -8.26 21.44
CA GLY A 41 23.19 -8.90 20.66
C GLY A 41 23.07 -8.99 19.14
N ALA A 42 22.29 -8.13 18.50
CA ALA A 42 22.13 -8.01 17.04
C ALA A 42 23.24 -7.18 16.37
N GLU A 43 24.27 -6.75 17.11
CA GLU A 43 25.35 -5.90 16.56
C GLU A 43 26.20 -6.59 15.48
N ALA A 44 26.21 -7.92 15.43
CA ALA A 44 27.05 -8.66 14.48
C ALA A 44 26.59 -8.54 13.01
N LEU A 45 25.32 -8.17 12.77
CA LEU A 45 24.71 -8.14 11.43
C LEU A 45 24.66 -6.74 10.79
N LEU A 46 25.10 -5.69 11.49
CA LEU A 46 25.02 -4.34 10.99
C LEU A 46 26.31 -3.94 10.25
N SER A 47 26.14 -3.24 9.13
CA SER A 47 27.25 -2.61 8.42
C SER A 47 27.94 -1.51 9.27
N PRO A 48 29.20 -1.16 9.01
CA PRO A 48 29.90 -0.08 9.74
C PRO A 48 29.14 1.25 9.73
N LYS A 49 28.37 1.53 8.67
CA LYS A 49 27.57 2.73 8.51
C LYS A 49 26.33 2.72 9.42
N GLU A 50 25.74 1.56 9.60
CA GLU A 50 24.59 1.34 10.50
C GLU A 50 25.01 1.34 11.97
N LYS A 51 26.23 0.81 12.30
CA LYS A 51 26.80 0.89 13.64
C LYS A 51 27.12 2.34 14.05
N ASN A 52 27.66 3.15 13.15
CA ASN A 52 27.90 4.60 13.39
C ASN A 52 26.59 5.39 13.52
N LEU A 53 25.55 4.96 12.84
CA LEU A 53 24.22 5.56 12.95
C LEU A 53 23.58 5.25 14.31
N ARG A 54 23.70 4.01 14.83
CA ARG A 54 23.22 3.63 16.18
C ARG A 54 23.83 4.49 17.29
N ALA A 55 25.10 4.82 17.22
CA ALA A 55 25.80 5.62 18.24
C ALA A 55 25.29 7.08 18.35
N LYS A 56 24.54 7.57 17.34
CA LYS A 56 24.05 8.95 17.28
C LYS A 56 22.56 9.10 17.54
N ILE A 57 21.89 8.02 17.91
CA ILE A 57 20.44 8.01 17.94
C ILE A 57 19.91 7.95 19.35
N THR A 58 19.50 9.10 19.83
CA THR A 58 18.63 9.28 21.02
C THR A 58 17.18 9.19 20.54
N VAL A 59 16.33 8.46 21.27
CA VAL A 59 14.86 8.62 21.12
C VAL A 59 14.58 10.07 21.38
N ILE A 60 14.13 10.77 20.37
CA ILE A 60 13.38 11.98 20.64
C ILE A 60 12.00 11.49 21.05
N PRO A 61 11.61 11.55 22.34
CA PRO A 61 10.22 11.35 22.70
C PRO A 61 9.43 12.31 21.82
N ILE A 62 8.29 11.87 21.32
CA ILE A 62 7.36 12.84 20.74
C ILE A 62 6.96 13.70 21.92
N ASP A 63 7.50 14.91 21.99
CA ASP A 63 7.26 15.80 23.11
C ASP A 63 5.84 16.36 22.97
N TYR A 64 4.96 15.92 23.84
CA TYR A 64 3.62 16.44 23.93
C TYR A 64 3.66 17.62 24.91
N GLU A 65 3.98 18.80 24.38
CA GLU A 65 4.34 20.01 25.11
C GLU A 65 3.17 20.67 25.89
N SER A 66 1.96 20.13 25.82
CA SER A 66 0.79 20.74 26.45
C SER A 66 -0.09 19.76 27.24
N GLU A 67 -0.75 20.28 28.28
CA GLU A 67 -1.82 19.56 29.00
C GLU A 67 -2.93 19.06 28.06
N ALA A 68 -3.15 19.75 26.95
CA ALA A 68 -4.11 19.41 25.92
C ALA A 68 -3.73 18.14 25.09
N GLN A 69 -2.59 17.52 25.36
CA GLN A 69 -2.09 16.31 24.67
C GLN A 69 -1.90 15.13 25.65
N ARG A 70 -2.52 15.19 26.83
CA ARG A 70 -2.34 14.21 27.91
C ARG A 70 -2.67 12.78 27.53
N SER A 71 -3.72 12.56 26.75
CA SER A 71 -4.15 11.19 26.38
C SER A 71 -3.16 10.54 25.44
N ARG A 72 -2.63 11.27 24.45
CA ARG A 72 -1.57 10.79 23.53
C ARG A 72 -0.25 10.57 24.27
N ALA A 73 0.13 11.46 25.18
CA ALA A 73 1.30 11.31 26.04
C ALA A 73 1.19 10.08 26.95
N ARG A 74 -0.02 9.80 27.47
CA ARG A 74 -0.29 8.59 28.25
C ARG A 74 -0.08 7.31 27.43
N LEU A 75 -0.48 7.28 26.16
CA LEU A 75 -0.23 6.14 25.27
C LEU A 75 1.27 5.93 25.05
N GLU A 76 2.04 6.97 24.74
CA GLU A 76 3.49 6.88 24.60
C GLU A 76 4.16 6.35 25.88
N LYS A 77 3.69 6.77 27.05
CA LYS A 77 4.19 6.25 28.33
C LYS A 77 3.81 4.79 28.55
N LYS A 78 2.55 4.42 28.25
CA LYS A 78 2.01 3.06 28.43
C LYS A 78 2.81 2.01 27.65
N TYR A 79 3.13 2.32 26.38
CA TYR A 79 3.78 1.37 25.48
C TYR A 79 5.31 1.57 25.38
N ARG A 80 5.90 2.48 26.15
CA ARG A 80 7.32 2.84 26.05
C ARG A 80 8.27 1.65 26.09
N ASP A 81 8.04 0.71 26.96
CA ASP A 81 8.93 -0.43 27.17
C ASP A 81 8.78 -1.53 26.11
N LEU A 82 7.75 -1.45 25.26
CA LEU A 82 7.50 -2.37 24.15
C LEU A 82 8.19 -1.94 22.86
N PHE A 83 8.75 -0.74 22.78
CA PHE A 83 9.43 -0.29 21.58
C PHE A 83 10.77 -0.97 21.39
N GLN A 84 10.94 -1.53 20.20
CA GLN A 84 12.22 -2.04 19.71
C GLN A 84 12.57 -1.34 18.40
N VAL A 85 13.75 -0.77 18.33
CA VAL A 85 14.22 -0.10 17.12
C VAL A 85 14.88 -1.12 16.21
N ARG A 86 14.31 -1.27 15.02
CA ARG A 86 14.71 -2.26 14.00
C ARG A 86 15.01 -1.56 12.67
N PRO A 87 16.10 -0.79 12.56
CA PRO A 87 16.44 -0.07 11.34
C PRO A 87 16.71 -1.01 10.15
N GLU A 88 17.17 -2.22 10.43
CA GLU A 88 17.33 -3.30 9.45
C GLU A 88 16.00 -3.69 8.78
N ALA A 89 14.88 -3.58 9.50
CA ALA A 89 13.54 -3.84 8.97
C ALA A 89 13.02 -2.73 8.04
N ARG A 90 13.73 -1.60 7.88
CA ARG A 90 13.30 -0.46 7.03
C ARG A 90 12.95 -0.88 5.60
N ARG A 91 13.75 -1.74 4.99
CA ARG A 91 13.50 -2.22 3.63
C ARG A 91 12.42 -3.30 3.58
N LEU A 92 12.23 -4.03 4.68
CA LEU A 92 11.26 -5.12 4.79
C LEU A 92 9.82 -4.61 4.71
N VAL A 93 9.51 -3.45 5.32
CA VAL A 93 8.18 -2.83 5.30
C VAL A 93 7.88 -2.11 3.99
N THR A 94 8.68 -2.34 2.94
CA THR A 94 8.49 -1.74 1.63
C THR A 94 8.50 -2.78 0.52
N TYR A 95 7.87 -2.47 -0.59
CA TYR A 95 7.86 -3.29 -1.81
C TYR A 95 9.24 -3.45 -2.47
N VAL A 96 10.25 -2.65 -2.10
CA VAL A 96 11.52 -2.52 -2.84
C VAL A 96 12.22 -3.87 -3.07
N LEU A 97 12.20 -4.76 -2.10
CA LEU A 97 12.82 -6.09 -2.22
C LEU A 97 12.07 -7.03 -3.17
N ASN A 98 10.78 -6.78 -3.43
CA ASN A 98 9.97 -7.58 -4.33
C ASN A 98 10.18 -7.25 -5.81
N LYS A 99 10.83 -6.12 -6.15
CA LYS A 99 10.97 -5.63 -7.53
C LYS A 99 11.69 -6.59 -8.48
N HIS A 100 12.53 -7.46 -7.93
CA HIS A 100 13.35 -8.39 -8.70
C HIS A 100 13.03 -9.85 -8.38
N LEU A 101 11.97 -10.09 -7.60
CA LEU A 101 11.55 -11.45 -7.28
C LEU A 101 10.52 -11.95 -8.29
N PRO A 102 10.73 -13.13 -8.88
CA PRO A 102 9.77 -13.77 -9.77
C PRO A 102 8.38 -13.82 -9.17
N VAL A 103 7.36 -13.62 -9.97
CA VAL A 103 5.93 -13.54 -9.59
C VAL A 103 5.59 -12.31 -8.73
N TYR A 104 6.39 -11.96 -7.73
CA TYR A 104 6.16 -10.77 -6.89
C TYR A 104 6.23 -9.48 -7.72
N ASN A 105 7.13 -9.40 -8.70
CA ASN A 105 7.36 -8.24 -9.57
C ASN A 105 6.32 -8.08 -10.69
N TRP A 106 5.43 -9.04 -10.93
CA TRP A 106 4.47 -9.00 -12.03
C TRP A 106 3.56 -7.78 -12.00
N PHE A 107 3.28 -7.25 -10.83
CA PHE A 107 2.47 -6.05 -10.68
C PHE A 107 3.10 -5.09 -9.66
N LYS A 108 3.28 -3.82 -10.07
CA LYS A 108 3.88 -2.78 -9.23
C LYS A 108 2.86 -2.28 -8.20
N PHE A 109 2.96 -2.81 -6.98
CA PHE A 109 2.14 -2.41 -5.83
C PHE A 109 3.04 -1.82 -4.75
N LYS A 110 3.13 -0.47 -4.72
CA LYS A 110 4.11 0.25 -3.88
C LYS A 110 3.80 0.24 -2.40
N GLU A 111 2.56 0.03 -2.06
CA GLU A 111 2.01 0.11 -0.70
C GLU A 111 2.21 -1.19 0.08
N GLY A 112 2.74 -2.22 -0.58
CA GLY A 112 3.01 -3.51 0.04
C GLY A 112 4.37 -3.57 0.74
N PHE A 113 4.51 -4.54 1.61
CA PHE A 113 5.78 -4.96 2.23
C PHE A 113 6.45 -6.09 1.43
N SER A 114 7.67 -6.46 1.85
CA SER A 114 8.46 -7.46 1.14
C SER A 114 8.10 -8.90 1.54
N ARG A 115 8.38 -9.85 0.61
CA ARG A 115 8.40 -11.29 0.88
C ARG A 115 9.25 -11.63 2.10
N GLN A 116 10.42 -11.01 2.21
CA GLN A 116 11.36 -11.28 3.29
C GLN A 116 10.76 -10.96 4.67
N LEU A 117 9.96 -9.89 4.80
CA LEU A 117 9.23 -9.60 6.04
C LEU A 117 8.34 -10.77 6.44
N VAL A 118 7.58 -11.31 5.50
CA VAL A 118 6.65 -12.43 5.79
C VAL A 118 7.43 -13.66 6.25
N VAL A 119 8.56 -13.98 5.61
CA VAL A 119 9.45 -15.09 6.02
C VAL A 119 9.93 -14.90 7.45
N GLU A 120 10.39 -13.70 7.81
CA GLU A 120 10.88 -13.39 9.16
C GLU A 120 9.76 -13.47 10.20
N LEU A 121 8.56 -12.98 9.88
CA LEU A 121 7.40 -13.04 10.78
C LEU A 121 6.90 -14.48 10.98
N ILE A 122 6.90 -15.30 9.92
CA ILE A 122 6.57 -16.72 10.01
C ILE A 122 7.54 -17.45 10.95
N ALA A 123 8.84 -17.17 10.83
CA ALA A 123 9.86 -17.74 11.70
C ALA A 123 9.72 -17.23 13.15
N GLN A 124 9.51 -15.92 13.36
CA GLN A 124 9.31 -15.33 14.69
C GLN A 124 8.07 -15.89 15.39
N PHE A 125 7.00 -16.09 14.66
CA PHE A 125 5.76 -16.68 15.18
C PHE A 125 5.84 -18.20 15.31
N GLN A 126 6.93 -18.81 14.86
CA GLN A 126 7.14 -20.27 14.85
C GLN A 126 6.00 -21.02 14.13
N LEU A 127 5.52 -20.46 13.03
CA LEU A 127 4.44 -21.06 12.26
C LEU A 127 4.95 -22.27 11.48
N SER A 128 4.10 -23.28 11.39
CA SER A 128 4.35 -24.55 10.71
C SER A 128 3.36 -24.79 9.57
N LYS A 129 3.56 -25.85 8.79
CA LYS A 129 2.62 -26.28 7.73
C LYS A 129 1.22 -26.64 8.23
N LYS A 130 1.04 -26.84 9.55
CA LYS A 130 -0.27 -27.12 10.17
C LYS A 130 -1.06 -25.85 10.50
N ASP A 131 -0.38 -24.71 10.48
CA ASP A 131 -0.98 -23.43 10.84
C ASP A 131 -1.70 -22.79 9.64
N PHE A 132 -2.60 -21.84 9.94
CA PHE A 132 -3.35 -21.09 8.96
C PHE A 132 -3.13 -19.59 9.17
N VAL A 133 -2.69 -18.91 8.09
CA VAL A 133 -2.42 -17.47 8.07
C VAL A 133 -3.54 -16.74 7.36
N PHE A 134 -3.91 -15.55 7.82
CA PHE A 134 -4.90 -14.70 7.17
C PHE A 134 -4.37 -13.29 6.94
N ASP A 135 -4.71 -12.69 5.79
CA ASP A 135 -4.39 -11.30 5.45
C ASP A 135 -5.66 -10.54 5.05
N PRO A 136 -6.25 -9.69 5.94
CA PRO A 136 -7.47 -8.94 5.64
C PRO A 136 -7.27 -7.74 4.72
N PHE A 137 -6.01 -7.40 4.36
CA PHE A 137 -5.63 -6.37 3.41
C PHE A 137 -4.58 -6.93 2.44
N ALA A 138 -4.95 -7.99 1.75
CA ALA A 138 -4.03 -8.83 0.99
C ALA A 138 -3.25 -8.09 -0.12
N GLY A 139 -3.74 -6.94 -0.58
CA GLY A 139 -3.13 -6.17 -1.66
C GLY A 139 -2.86 -7.05 -2.88
N CYS A 140 -1.64 -7.03 -3.37
CA CYS A 140 -1.21 -7.88 -4.49
C CYS A 140 -0.75 -9.29 -4.07
N GLY A 141 -1.07 -9.74 -2.83
CA GLY A 141 -0.93 -11.13 -2.38
C GLY A 141 0.44 -11.51 -1.82
N THR A 142 1.26 -10.58 -1.35
CA THR A 142 2.62 -10.90 -0.84
C THR A 142 2.60 -11.93 0.29
N THR A 143 1.76 -11.74 1.32
CA THR A 143 1.62 -12.69 2.44
C THR A 143 1.21 -14.07 1.93
N LEU A 144 0.21 -14.12 1.05
CA LEU A 144 -0.37 -15.36 0.55
C LEU A 144 0.60 -16.15 -0.32
N LEU A 145 1.30 -15.47 -1.24
CA LEU A 145 2.28 -16.09 -2.11
C LEU A 145 3.47 -16.64 -1.30
N THR A 146 3.93 -15.90 -0.29
CA THR A 146 5.01 -16.37 0.61
C THR A 146 4.56 -17.58 1.42
N CYS A 147 3.33 -17.59 1.95
CA CYS A 147 2.78 -18.75 2.64
C CYS A 147 2.72 -19.96 1.71
N LYS A 148 2.29 -19.78 0.44
CA LYS A 148 2.26 -20.84 -0.58
C LYS A 148 3.64 -21.44 -0.80
N GLU A 149 4.68 -20.60 -0.98
CA GLU A 149 6.08 -21.04 -1.14
C GLU A 149 6.59 -21.87 0.06
N LEU A 150 6.18 -21.50 1.27
CA LEU A 150 6.60 -22.17 2.51
C LEU A 150 5.74 -23.38 2.87
N GLY A 151 4.70 -23.67 2.09
CA GLY A 151 3.81 -24.79 2.34
C GLY A 151 2.85 -24.56 3.52
N ILE A 152 2.49 -23.31 3.80
CA ILE A 152 1.58 -22.90 4.87
C ILE A 152 0.24 -22.50 4.24
N SER A 153 -0.86 -23.05 4.76
CA SER A 153 -2.19 -22.66 4.30
C SER A 153 -2.51 -21.21 4.65
N ALA A 154 -3.09 -20.47 3.70
CA ALA A 154 -3.42 -19.09 3.93
C ALA A 154 -4.68 -18.65 3.17
N ALA A 155 -5.33 -17.62 3.66
CA ALA A 155 -6.38 -16.91 2.91
C ALA A 155 -6.25 -15.40 3.12
N GLY A 156 -6.88 -14.64 2.24
CA GLY A 156 -6.92 -13.19 2.37
C GLY A 156 -8.06 -12.58 1.59
N ILE A 157 -8.33 -11.34 1.92
CA ILE A 157 -9.31 -10.51 1.22
C ILE A 157 -8.70 -9.16 0.89
N ASP A 158 -9.20 -8.53 -0.17
CA ASP A 158 -8.95 -7.13 -0.46
C ASP A 158 -10.21 -6.49 -1.05
N VAL A 159 -10.53 -5.29 -0.64
CA VAL A 159 -11.72 -4.58 -1.12
C VAL A 159 -11.55 -4.08 -2.55
N LEU A 160 -10.30 -3.78 -2.95
CA LEU A 160 -9.99 -3.28 -4.28
C LEU A 160 -10.02 -4.42 -5.31
N PRO A 161 -10.92 -4.37 -6.31
CA PRO A 161 -11.08 -5.47 -7.28
C PRO A 161 -9.77 -5.81 -8.01
N THR A 162 -8.96 -4.79 -8.34
CA THR A 162 -7.67 -4.96 -9.01
C THR A 162 -6.67 -5.71 -8.14
N SER A 163 -6.61 -5.40 -6.85
CA SER A 163 -5.72 -6.08 -5.90
C SER A 163 -6.08 -7.55 -5.75
N ALA A 164 -7.37 -7.84 -5.50
CA ALA A 164 -7.86 -9.20 -5.38
C ALA A 164 -7.61 -10.02 -6.66
N PHE A 165 -7.82 -9.42 -7.84
CA PHE A 165 -7.55 -10.05 -9.13
C PHE A 165 -6.06 -10.36 -9.30
N VAL A 166 -5.17 -9.39 -9.07
CA VAL A 166 -3.71 -9.55 -9.17
C VAL A 166 -3.22 -10.65 -8.23
N ALA A 167 -3.67 -10.63 -6.97
CA ALA A 167 -3.32 -11.65 -5.99
C ALA A 167 -3.80 -13.04 -6.42
N LYS A 168 -5.04 -13.15 -6.92
CA LYS A 168 -5.61 -14.41 -7.42
C LYS A 168 -4.74 -15.00 -8.53
N VAL A 169 -4.35 -14.19 -9.52
CA VAL A 169 -3.55 -14.68 -10.67
C VAL A 169 -2.16 -15.12 -10.23
N LYS A 170 -1.51 -14.41 -9.33
CA LYS A 170 -0.21 -14.80 -8.77
C LYS A 170 -0.25 -16.10 -7.98
N LEU A 171 -1.41 -16.46 -7.45
CA LEU A 171 -1.61 -17.70 -6.67
C LEU A 171 -2.03 -18.90 -7.53
N LEU A 172 -2.25 -18.74 -8.83
CA LEU A 172 -2.59 -19.86 -9.71
C LEU A 172 -1.47 -20.91 -9.76
N ASP A 173 -1.87 -22.17 -9.90
CA ASP A 173 -0.97 -23.28 -10.20
C ASP A 173 -0.91 -23.47 -11.71
N TRP A 174 0.31 -23.52 -12.25
CA TRP A 174 0.54 -23.70 -13.68
C TRP A 174 1.15 -25.07 -13.94
N HIS A 175 0.34 -25.97 -14.49
CA HIS A 175 0.76 -27.34 -14.77
C HIS A 175 1.26 -27.51 -16.21
N ASP A 176 0.72 -26.73 -17.13
CA ASP A 176 1.07 -26.76 -18.55
C ASP A 176 1.56 -25.37 -18.99
N LEU A 177 2.89 -25.24 -19.11
CA LEU A 177 3.51 -24.01 -19.59
C LEU A 177 3.53 -23.95 -21.13
N ASP A 178 3.40 -25.06 -21.84
CA ASP A 178 3.41 -25.09 -23.31
C ASP A 178 2.08 -24.52 -23.82
N GLU A 179 0.96 -24.86 -23.18
CA GLU A 179 -0.34 -24.24 -23.47
C GLU A 179 -0.29 -22.72 -23.25
N LEU A 180 0.32 -22.28 -22.14
CA LEU A 180 0.46 -20.86 -21.83
C LEU A 180 1.35 -20.13 -22.83
N LEU A 181 2.48 -20.73 -23.24
CA LEU A 181 3.38 -20.21 -24.28
C LEU A 181 2.66 -20.08 -25.61
N SER A 182 1.90 -21.12 -26.00
CA SER A 182 1.10 -21.12 -27.23
C SER A 182 0.08 -19.98 -27.23
N ALA A 183 -0.63 -19.77 -26.11
CA ALA A 183 -1.58 -18.68 -25.96
C ALA A 183 -0.91 -17.29 -26.08
N VAL A 184 0.26 -17.11 -25.49
CA VAL A 184 1.03 -15.85 -25.62
C VAL A 184 1.45 -15.62 -27.07
N GLN A 185 1.94 -16.65 -27.77
CA GLN A 185 2.31 -16.57 -29.19
C GLN A 185 1.11 -16.23 -30.07
N GLN A 186 -0.01 -16.91 -29.83
CA GLN A 186 -1.27 -16.65 -30.55
C GLN A 186 -1.72 -15.20 -30.35
N LEU A 187 -1.75 -14.69 -29.11
CA LEU A 187 -2.12 -13.30 -28.82
C LEU A 187 -1.19 -12.30 -29.51
N MET A 188 0.12 -12.56 -29.51
CA MET A 188 1.11 -11.66 -30.11
C MET A 188 1.10 -11.70 -31.66
N ALA A 189 0.58 -12.75 -32.28
CA ALA A 189 0.49 -12.88 -33.73
C ALA A 189 -0.74 -12.19 -34.36
N VAL A 190 -1.78 -11.88 -33.54
CA VAL A 190 -3.02 -11.27 -34.08
C VAL A 190 -2.73 -9.89 -34.68
N PRO A 191 -3.08 -9.64 -35.96
CA PRO A 191 -2.97 -8.32 -36.56
C PRO A 191 -3.87 -7.31 -35.83
N PHE A 192 -3.38 -6.08 -35.71
CA PHE A 192 -4.17 -5.01 -35.12
C PHE A 192 -5.43 -4.73 -35.95
N ARG A 193 -6.53 -4.53 -35.28
CA ARG A 193 -7.78 -3.96 -35.78
C ARG A 193 -8.36 -2.99 -34.77
N GLU A 194 -9.19 -2.11 -35.20
CA GLU A 194 -9.92 -1.23 -34.27
C GLU A 194 -10.81 -2.05 -33.33
N PRO A 195 -10.75 -1.76 -32.03
CA PRO A 195 -11.57 -2.44 -31.02
C PRO A 195 -13.05 -2.04 -31.14
N ARG A 196 -13.94 -2.95 -30.81
CA ARG A 196 -15.38 -2.72 -30.73
C ARG A 196 -15.83 -2.15 -29.39
N ILE A 197 -15.10 -2.48 -28.31
CA ILE A 197 -15.34 -1.97 -26.96
C ILE A 197 -14.76 -0.57 -26.78
N ARG A 198 -15.22 0.12 -25.78
CA ARG A 198 -14.76 1.48 -25.46
C ARG A 198 -14.37 1.58 -23.99
N TRP A 199 -13.45 2.49 -23.69
CA TRP A 199 -13.17 2.88 -22.32
C TRP A 199 -14.39 3.49 -21.65
N PRO A 200 -14.53 3.31 -20.31
CA PRO A 200 -15.53 4.09 -19.55
C PRO A 200 -15.22 5.58 -19.67
N ASN A 201 -16.27 6.40 -19.64
CA ASN A 201 -16.13 7.85 -19.65
C ASN A 201 -15.60 8.36 -18.29
N VAL A 202 -14.31 8.14 -18.05
CA VAL A 202 -13.60 8.60 -16.87
C VAL A 202 -12.43 9.47 -17.32
N ARG A 203 -12.41 10.71 -16.89
CA ARG A 203 -11.47 11.77 -17.37
C ARG A 203 -10.00 11.31 -17.40
N ILE A 204 -9.57 10.51 -16.43
CA ILE A 204 -8.17 10.08 -16.33
C ILE A 204 -7.71 9.27 -17.54
N ILE A 205 -8.58 8.54 -18.22
CA ILE A 205 -8.23 7.74 -19.39
C ILE A 205 -7.73 8.64 -20.52
N ASN A 206 -8.46 9.72 -20.81
CA ASN A 206 -8.09 10.67 -21.88
C ASN A 206 -6.84 11.49 -21.53
N LEU A 207 -6.55 11.66 -20.25
CA LEU A 207 -5.33 12.32 -19.79
C LEU A 207 -4.11 11.37 -19.84
N ALA A 208 -4.33 10.10 -19.53
CA ALA A 208 -3.27 9.10 -19.42
C ALA A 208 -2.81 8.55 -20.78
N PHE A 209 -3.70 8.40 -21.74
CA PHE A 209 -3.44 7.73 -23.01
C PHE A 209 -3.81 8.58 -24.20
N THR A 210 -3.01 8.48 -25.28
CA THR A 210 -3.43 8.98 -26.61
C THR A 210 -4.53 8.09 -27.18
N PRO A 211 -5.32 8.56 -28.16
CA PRO A 211 -6.36 7.72 -28.80
C PRO A 211 -5.80 6.40 -29.36
N GLU A 212 -4.60 6.41 -29.94
CA GLU A 212 -3.95 5.23 -30.53
C GLU A 212 -3.59 4.21 -29.44
N VAL A 213 -3.06 4.67 -28.31
CA VAL A 213 -2.73 3.80 -27.17
C VAL A 213 -4.01 3.23 -26.55
N GLN A 214 -5.08 4.04 -26.46
CA GLN A 214 -6.39 3.59 -25.99
C GLN A 214 -6.93 2.44 -26.87
N SER A 215 -6.91 2.61 -28.20
CA SER A 215 -7.35 1.59 -29.16
C SER A 215 -6.49 0.31 -29.05
N GLN A 216 -5.18 0.45 -28.94
CA GLN A 216 -4.30 -0.73 -28.82
C GLN A 216 -4.53 -1.51 -27.52
N ILE A 217 -4.73 -0.86 -26.39
CA ILE A 217 -5.03 -1.53 -25.11
C ILE A 217 -6.38 -2.27 -25.21
N LEU A 218 -7.41 -1.62 -25.74
CA LEU A 218 -8.73 -2.24 -25.89
C LEU A 218 -8.73 -3.38 -26.90
N PHE A 219 -7.94 -3.28 -27.97
CA PHE A 219 -7.72 -4.39 -28.90
C PHE A 219 -7.18 -5.62 -28.16
N PHE A 220 -6.11 -5.46 -27.38
CA PHE A 220 -5.56 -6.58 -26.62
C PHE A 220 -6.55 -7.11 -25.57
N LYS A 221 -7.33 -6.23 -24.93
CA LYS A 221 -8.39 -6.66 -24.03
C LYS A 221 -9.41 -7.56 -24.73
N GLU A 222 -9.91 -7.15 -25.90
CA GLU A 222 -10.86 -7.98 -26.67
C GLU A 222 -10.26 -9.32 -27.10
N GLU A 223 -8.99 -9.34 -27.51
CA GLU A 223 -8.33 -10.60 -27.91
C GLU A 223 -8.09 -11.51 -26.69
N ILE A 224 -7.73 -10.95 -25.54
CA ILE A 224 -7.57 -11.69 -24.29
C ILE A 224 -8.90 -12.26 -23.80
N ASP A 225 -10.00 -11.54 -23.94
CA ASP A 225 -11.34 -12.00 -23.52
C ASP A 225 -11.86 -13.22 -24.32
N LYS A 226 -11.20 -13.60 -25.43
CA LYS A 226 -11.50 -14.82 -26.17
C LYS A 226 -10.93 -16.10 -25.52
N PHE A 227 -9.93 -15.96 -24.66
CA PHE A 227 -9.37 -17.07 -23.89
C PHE A 227 -10.23 -17.39 -22.68
N THR A 228 -10.11 -18.58 -22.16
CA THR A 228 -10.75 -19.01 -20.89
C THR A 228 -9.77 -18.86 -19.73
N SER A 229 -10.31 -18.74 -18.50
CA SER A 229 -9.44 -18.83 -17.31
C SER A 229 -8.87 -20.26 -17.18
N PRO A 230 -7.62 -20.42 -16.71
CA PRO A 230 -6.75 -19.40 -16.10
C PRO A 230 -5.91 -18.57 -17.08
N ILE A 231 -5.81 -18.97 -18.35
CA ILE A 231 -4.98 -18.31 -19.37
C ILE A 231 -5.42 -16.86 -19.57
N ARG A 232 -6.73 -16.63 -19.73
CA ARG A 232 -7.29 -15.27 -19.82
C ARG A 232 -6.83 -14.37 -18.67
N ASP A 233 -6.92 -14.87 -17.45
CA ASP A 233 -6.57 -14.10 -16.26
C ASP A 233 -5.07 -13.76 -16.21
N PHE A 234 -4.20 -14.67 -16.64
CA PHE A 234 -2.77 -14.43 -16.76
C PHE A 234 -2.44 -13.35 -17.81
N LEU A 235 -3.00 -13.48 -19.02
CA LEU A 235 -2.80 -12.50 -20.09
C LEU A 235 -3.33 -11.12 -19.69
N MET A 236 -4.48 -11.07 -18.99
CA MET A 236 -5.06 -9.83 -18.47
C MET A 236 -4.17 -9.19 -17.41
N LEU A 237 -3.53 -9.96 -16.52
CA LEU A 237 -2.55 -9.44 -15.57
C LEU A 237 -1.36 -8.82 -16.29
N GLY A 238 -0.87 -9.45 -17.36
CA GLY A 238 0.18 -8.87 -18.22
C GLY A 238 -0.24 -7.50 -18.77
N LEU A 239 -1.47 -7.39 -19.28
CA LEU A 239 -2.00 -6.14 -19.84
C LEU A 239 -2.16 -5.06 -18.75
N LEU A 240 -2.71 -5.40 -17.56
CA LEU A 240 -2.80 -4.49 -16.42
C LEU A 240 -1.43 -3.96 -15.99
N SER A 241 -0.42 -4.81 -16.01
CA SER A 241 0.93 -4.51 -15.50
C SER A 241 1.68 -3.49 -16.35
N ILE A 242 1.34 -3.36 -17.63
CA ILE A 242 1.99 -2.39 -18.52
C ILE A 242 1.30 -1.02 -18.57
N LEU A 243 0.09 -0.85 -18.00
CA LEU A 243 -0.69 0.38 -18.16
C LEU A 243 0.08 1.63 -17.73
N GLU A 244 0.79 1.59 -16.58
CA GLU A 244 1.63 2.72 -16.17
C GLU A 244 2.74 2.98 -17.19
N ALA A 245 3.38 1.94 -17.72
CA ALA A 245 4.51 2.07 -18.65
C ALA A 245 4.11 2.74 -19.98
N VAL A 246 2.95 2.35 -20.54
CA VAL A 246 2.45 2.88 -21.83
C VAL A 246 1.62 4.16 -21.69
N SER A 247 1.39 4.63 -20.47
CA SER A 247 0.62 5.86 -20.18
C SER A 247 1.54 7.08 -20.05
N ARG A 248 0.93 8.27 -20.04
CA ARG A 248 1.54 9.54 -19.64
C ARG A 248 1.43 9.79 -18.14
N THR A 249 1.46 8.72 -17.33
CA THR A 249 1.29 8.84 -15.88
C THR A 249 2.40 8.14 -15.11
N SER A 250 2.55 8.51 -13.84
CA SER A 250 3.41 7.83 -12.88
C SER A 250 2.69 7.69 -11.56
N LYS A 251 2.78 6.48 -10.97
CA LYS A 251 2.31 6.19 -9.61
C LYS A 251 3.35 6.62 -8.59
N ASP A 252 3.65 7.91 -8.53
CA ASP A 252 4.51 8.48 -7.50
C ASP A 252 3.71 9.42 -6.58
N GLY A 253 3.95 9.34 -5.28
CA GLY A 253 3.19 10.12 -4.30
C GLY A 253 1.81 9.54 -4.00
N GLN A 254 0.83 10.42 -3.71
CA GLN A 254 -0.52 10.07 -3.22
C GLN A 254 -1.57 9.89 -4.31
N PHE A 255 -1.22 10.09 -5.58
CA PHE A 255 -2.14 9.99 -6.71
C PHE A 255 -1.40 9.69 -8.01
N LEU A 256 -2.14 9.34 -9.04
CA LEU A 256 -1.64 9.14 -10.38
C LEU A 256 -1.27 10.49 -11.01
N ARG A 257 0.03 10.76 -11.16
CA ARG A 257 0.56 12.03 -11.66
C ARG A 257 0.79 11.99 -13.16
N LEU A 258 0.38 13.03 -13.88
CA LEU A 258 0.73 13.21 -15.29
C LEU A 258 2.22 13.56 -15.40
N VAL A 259 2.93 12.90 -16.32
CA VAL A 259 4.35 13.08 -16.59
C VAL A 259 4.63 13.06 -18.07
N GLU A 260 5.60 13.85 -18.51
CA GLU A 260 6.17 13.72 -19.84
C GLU A 260 7.19 12.58 -19.83
N LYS A 261 6.94 11.53 -20.59
CA LYS A 261 7.85 10.40 -20.78
C LYS A 261 7.65 9.78 -22.15
N SER A 262 8.70 9.19 -22.71
CA SER A 262 8.60 8.30 -23.84
C SER A 262 7.96 6.98 -23.39
N ALA A 263 6.85 6.61 -23.98
CA ALA A 263 6.16 5.35 -23.72
C ALA A 263 6.49 4.33 -24.82
N PRO A 264 6.77 3.07 -24.46
CA PRO A 264 6.98 2.01 -25.46
C PRO A 264 5.67 1.69 -26.20
N PRO A 265 5.72 1.12 -27.41
CA PRO A 265 4.53 0.59 -28.08
C PRO A 265 3.84 -0.48 -27.20
N VAL A 266 2.51 -0.45 -27.17
CA VAL A 266 1.70 -1.34 -26.30
C VAL A 266 2.02 -2.81 -26.53
N ARG A 267 2.13 -3.24 -27.82
CA ARG A 267 2.44 -4.63 -28.20
C ARG A 267 3.80 -5.08 -27.66
N ASP A 268 4.82 -4.22 -27.75
CA ASP A 268 6.18 -4.55 -27.32
C ASP A 268 6.27 -4.61 -25.82
N ALA A 269 5.64 -3.67 -25.12
CA ALA A 269 5.53 -3.68 -23.65
C ALA A 269 4.82 -4.94 -23.15
N LEU A 270 3.70 -5.31 -23.77
CA LEU A 270 2.94 -6.50 -23.41
C LEU A 270 3.73 -7.78 -23.68
N ARG A 271 4.38 -7.89 -24.85
CA ARG A 271 5.25 -9.02 -25.18
C ARG A 271 6.35 -9.19 -24.14
N ALA A 272 7.08 -8.13 -23.82
CA ALA A 272 8.15 -8.15 -22.82
C ALA A 272 7.64 -8.59 -21.45
N MET A 273 6.49 -8.07 -21.02
CA MET A 273 5.88 -8.43 -19.74
C MET A 273 5.46 -9.89 -19.68
N LEU A 274 4.73 -10.37 -20.68
CA LEU A 274 4.30 -11.77 -20.75
C LEU A 274 5.49 -12.74 -20.83
N SER A 275 6.54 -12.40 -21.61
CA SER A 275 7.77 -13.20 -21.67
C SER A 275 8.46 -13.29 -20.29
N THR A 276 8.51 -12.18 -19.54
CA THR A 276 9.04 -12.19 -18.18
C THR A 276 8.20 -13.08 -17.27
N MET A 277 6.86 -12.96 -17.34
CA MET A 277 5.95 -13.73 -16.48
C MET A 277 6.07 -15.24 -16.76
N VAL A 278 6.17 -15.65 -18.02
CA VAL A 278 6.38 -17.07 -18.39
C VAL A 278 7.74 -17.58 -17.93
N SER A 279 8.81 -16.79 -18.13
CA SER A 279 10.15 -17.14 -17.65
C SER A 279 10.19 -17.32 -16.12
N ASP A 280 9.53 -16.44 -15.39
CA ASP A 280 9.41 -16.55 -13.94
C ASP A 280 8.74 -17.85 -13.50
N LEU A 281 7.67 -18.28 -14.18
CA LEU A 281 7.00 -19.56 -13.90
C LEU A 281 7.92 -20.74 -14.16
N SER A 282 8.68 -20.72 -15.25
CA SER A 282 9.63 -21.79 -15.58
C SER A 282 10.72 -21.96 -14.50
N GLN A 283 11.19 -20.83 -13.94
CA GLN A 283 12.17 -20.85 -12.84
C GLN A 283 11.55 -21.31 -11.52
N GLN A 284 10.30 -20.94 -11.25
CA GLN A 284 9.62 -21.22 -9.98
C GLN A 284 8.92 -22.57 -9.93
N GLN A 285 8.75 -23.27 -11.04
CA GLN A 285 8.10 -24.60 -11.06
C GLN A 285 8.65 -25.52 -9.98
N GLN A 286 9.98 -25.52 -9.78
CA GLN A 286 10.60 -26.38 -8.77
C GLN A 286 10.28 -25.95 -7.33
N THR A 287 10.03 -24.68 -7.06
CA THR A 287 9.82 -24.14 -5.71
C THR A 287 8.36 -24.20 -5.28
N LEU A 288 7.46 -23.70 -6.13
CA LEU A 288 6.02 -23.64 -5.84
C LEU A 288 5.36 -25.03 -5.85
N PHE A 289 5.82 -25.94 -6.73
CA PHE A 289 5.26 -27.30 -6.80
C PHE A 289 5.80 -28.27 -5.75
N LYS A 290 6.98 -27.99 -5.15
CA LYS A 290 7.51 -28.79 -4.03
C LYS A 290 6.78 -28.57 -2.70
N ALA A 291 6.03 -27.49 -2.57
CA ALA A 291 5.37 -27.10 -1.32
C ALA A 291 4.20 -28.04 -0.90
N GLY A 292 3.80 -29.00 -1.75
CA GLY A 292 2.68 -29.91 -1.47
C GLY A 292 1.31 -29.26 -1.73
N LYS A 293 0.23 -30.00 -1.48
CA LYS A 293 -1.15 -29.51 -1.64
C LYS A 293 -1.52 -28.51 -0.53
N VAL A 294 -1.12 -27.26 -0.70
CA VAL A 294 -1.43 -26.15 0.21
C VAL A 294 -2.66 -25.41 -0.28
N ARG A 295 -3.57 -25.09 0.63
CA ARG A 295 -4.76 -24.27 0.30
C ARG A 295 -4.43 -22.80 0.52
N VAL A 296 -4.23 -22.06 -0.56
CA VAL A 296 -4.07 -20.61 -0.52
C VAL A 296 -5.08 -19.98 -1.46
N ASN A 297 -5.89 -19.06 -0.94
CA ASN A 297 -6.91 -18.37 -1.73
C ASN A 297 -7.02 -16.90 -1.36
N VAL A 298 -7.57 -16.12 -2.27
CA VAL A 298 -7.91 -14.71 -2.06
C VAL A 298 -9.27 -14.43 -2.70
N SER A 299 -10.04 -13.57 -2.07
CA SER A 299 -11.30 -13.08 -2.62
C SER A 299 -11.42 -11.57 -2.47
N GLN A 300 -12.26 -10.96 -3.30
CA GLN A 300 -12.68 -9.60 -3.05
C GLN A 300 -13.58 -9.57 -1.81
N GLY A 301 -13.27 -8.67 -0.85
CA GLY A 301 -14.02 -8.56 0.39
C GLY A 301 -13.59 -7.36 1.22
N ASP A 302 -14.48 -6.93 2.10
CA ASP A 302 -14.25 -5.83 3.02
C ASP A 302 -13.79 -6.36 4.38
N ALA A 303 -12.66 -5.88 4.88
CA ALA A 303 -12.11 -6.28 6.17
C ALA A 303 -13.03 -5.91 7.36
N ARG A 304 -13.94 -4.95 7.18
CA ARG A 304 -14.96 -4.55 8.17
C ARG A 304 -16.15 -5.51 8.22
N ASP A 305 -16.37 -6.31 7.16
CA ASP A 305 -17.48 -7.31 7.13
C ASP A 305 -17.12 -8.50 8.04
N GLU A 306 -18.03 -8.83 8.94
CA GLU A 306 -17.85 -9.92 9.90
C GLU A 306 -17.85 -11.31 9.27
N LYS A 307 -18.36 -11.46 8.05
CA LYS A 307 -18.51 -12.77 7.38
C LYS A 307 -17.22 -13.56 7.26
N TRP A 308 -16.12 -12.90 6.89
CA TRP A 308 -14.83 -13.58 6.77
C TRP A 308 -14.32 -14.05 8.14
N ALA A 309 -14.55 -13.26 9.20
CA ALA A 309 -14.14 -13.61 10.55
C ALA A 309 -14.94 -14.80 11.09
N GLU A 310 -16.24 -14.85 10.80
CA GLU A 310 -17.09 -16.01 11.14
C GLU A 310 -16.65 -17.28 10.40
N GLN A 311 -16.37 -17.17 9.10
CA GLN A 311 -15.87 -18.29 8.30
C GLN A 311 -14.57 -18.89 8.84
N HIS A 312 -13.73 -18.06 9.49
CA HIS A 312 -12.45 -18.44 10.02
C HIS A 312 -12.37 -18.38 11.56
N ARG A 313 -13.52 -18.36 12.24
CA ARG A 313 -13.63 -18.23 13.70
C ARG A 313 -12.67 -19.19 14.41
N GLU A 314 -11.80 -18.64 15.25
CA GLU A 314 -10.81 -19.33 16.09
C GLU A 314 -9.87 -20.32 15.35
N ARG A 315 -9.67 -20.11 14.05
CA ARG A 315 -8.82 -20.98 13.21
C ARG A 315 -7.50 -20.34 12.81
N VAL A 316 -7.44 -19.01 12.80
CA VAL A 316 -6.27 -18.27 12.31
C VAL A 316 -5.16 -18.33 13.34
N ALA A 317 -3.99 -18.84 12.97
CA ALA A 317 -2.80 -18.87 13.82
C ALA A 317 -2.07 -17.53 13.83
N ALA A 318 -2.02 -16.88 12.68
CA ALA A 318 -1.43 -15.55 12.55
C ALA A 318 -2.12 -14.70 11.49
N ILE A 319 -2.16 -13.39 11.75
CA ILE A 319 -2.51 -12.35 10.79
C ILE A 319 -1.24 -11.54 10.51
N ILE A 320 -0.86 -11.44 9.24
CA ILE A 320 0.28 -10.64 8.78
C ILE A 320 -0.26 -9.69 7.73
N THR A 321 -0.31 -8.39 8.02
CA THR A 321 -1.05 -7.46 7.19
C THR A 321 -0.58 -6.01 7.32
N SER A 322 -0.98 -5.16 6.35
CA SER A 322 -0.77 -3.72 6.38
C SER A 322 -2.05 -3.03 5.90
N PRO A 323 -2.85 -2.43 6.80
CA PRO A 323 -4.03 -1.67 6.40
C PRO A 323 -3.64 -0.40 5.63
N PRO A 324 -4.55 0.21 4.88
CA PRO A 324 -4.36 1.55 4.36
C PRO A 324 -3.92 2.52 5.47
N TYR A 325 -2.85 3.30 5.20
CA TYR A 325 -2.35 4.25 6.17
C TYR A 325 -3.23 5.50 6.25
N LEU A 326 -3.32 6.08 7.42
CA LEU A 326 -4.03 7.35 7.66
C LEU A 326 -3.21 8.53 7.08
N ASN A 327 -3.08 8.59 5.75
CA ASN A 327 -2.21 9.53 5.04
C ASN A 327 -2.86 10.23 3.83
N ARG A 328 -4.19 10.15 3.71
CA ARG A 328 -5.01 10.67 2.60
C ARG A 328 -4.79 9.95 1.26
N TYR A 329 -4.22 8.77 1.25
CA TYR A 329 -3.96 8.02 0.02
C TYR A 329 -5.26 7.41 -0.52
N ASP A 330 -5.64 7.79 -1.73
CA ASP A 330 -6.82 7.25 -2.42
C ASP A 330 -6.38 6.19 -3.45
N TYR A 331 -6.53 4.93 -3.08
CA TYR A 331 -6.19 3.78 -3.94
C TYR A 331 -7.01 3.78 -5.24
N SER A 332 -8.27 4.24 -5.22
CA SER A 332 -9.10 4.32 -6.42
C SER A 332 -8.54 5.30 -7.46
N ARG A 333 -7.83 6.35 -7.04
CA ARG A 333 -7.14 7.27 -7.93
C ARG A 333 -5.83 6.72 -8.44
N THR A 334 -5.05 6.07 -7.58
CA THR A 334 -3.74 5.51 -7.96
C THR A 334 -3.87 4.36 -8.95
N TYR A 335 -4.89 3.51 -8.77
CA TYR A 335 -5.16 2.34 -9.62
C TYR A 335 -6.33 2.57 -10.58
N ALA A 336 -6.62 3.84 -10.91
CA ALA A 336 -7.76 4.21 -11.77
C ALA A 336 -7.70 3.60 -13.17
N LEU A 337 -6.50 3.46 -13.76
CA LEU A 337 -6.33 2.88 -15.09
C LEU A 337 -6.69 1.39 -15.08
N GLU A 338 -6.17 0.68 -14.10
CA GLU A 338 -6.43 -0.75 -13.92
C GLU A 338 -7.90 -1.03 -13.57
N LEU A 339 -8.50 -0.20 -12.71
CA LEU A 339 -9.93 -0.29 -12.38
C LEU A 339 -10.80 -0.08 -13.62
N CYS A 340 -10.50 0.92 -14.45
CA CYS A 340 -11.24 1.19 -15.68
C CYS A 340 -11.08 0.08 -16.73
N LEU A 341 -9.94 -0.61 -16.79
CA LEU A 341 -9.74 -1.71 -17.71
C LEU A 341 -10.45 -2.99 -17.24
N LEU A 342 -10.45 -3.24 -15.92
CA LEU A 342 -10.89 -4.53 -15.37
C LEU A 342 -12.38 -4.55 -15.00
N THR A 343 -12.88 -3.54 -14.30
CA THR A 343 -14.20 -3.61 -13.65
C THR A 343 -15.08 -2.39 -13.80
N VAL A 344 -14.50 -1.19 -13.74
CA VAL A 344 -15.26 0.07 -13.72
C VAL A 344 -15.76 0.43 -15.11
N LYS A 345 -17.08 0.63 -15.26
CA LYS A 345 -17.75 0.99 -16.52
C LYS A 345 -18.24 2.44 -16.57
N SER A 346 -18.23 3.13 -15.43
CA SER A 346 -18.73 4.51 -15.31
C SER A 346 -18.04 5.29 -14.21
N HIS A 347 -18.15 6.62 -14.28
CA HIS A 347 -17.69 7.49 -13.19
C HIS A 347 -18.37 7.16 -11.85
N ARG A 348 -19.66 6.78 -11.87
CA ARG A 348 -20.40 6.40 -10.66
C ARG A 348 -19.78 5.18 -10.01
N GLU A 349 -19.49 4.13 -10.78
CA GLU A 349 -18.83 2.92 -10.25
C GLU A 349 -17.43 3.22 -9.68
N MET A 350 -16.69 4.17 -10.27
CA MET A 350 -15.41 4.64 -9.70
C MET A 350 -15.61 5.29 -8.33
N VAL A 351 -16.68 6.07 -8.16
CA VAL A 351 -17.05 6.65 -6.86
C VAL A 351 -17.47 5.57 -5.86
N ASP A 352 -18.22 4.56 -6.31
CA ASP A 352 -18.64 3.43 -5.47
C ASP A 352 -17.43 2.63 -4.97
N VAL A 353 -16.45 2.35 -5.84
CA VAL A 353 -15.16 1.75 -5.43
C VAL A 353 -14.46 2.62 -4.39
N ARG A 354 -14.37 3.94 -4.60
CA ARG A 354 -13.77 4.86 -3.62
C ARG A 354 -14.47 4.80 -2.27
N HIS A 355 -15.78 4.76 -2.27
CA HIS A 355 -16.58 4.71 -1.05
C HIS A 355 -16.54 3.34 -0.35
N SER A 356 -16.13 2.28 -1.03
CA SER A 356 -15.90 0.97 -0.39
C SER A 356 -14.58 0.89 0.38
N LEU A 357 -13.62 1.77 0.07
CA LEU A 357 -12.33 1.79 0.76
C LEU A 357 -12.46 2.19 2.23
N LEU A 358 -11.44 1.87 3.04
CA LEU A 358 -11.29 2.39 4.40
C LEU A 358 -11.25 3.92 4.37
N ARG A 359 -11.79 4.55 5.41
CA ARG A 359 -11.86 6.01 5.56
C ARG A 359 -10.49 6.62 5.87
N SER A 360 -9.48 6.29 5.09
CA SER A 360 -8.10 6.80 5.17
C SER A 360 -7.84 8.02 4.29
N HIS A 361 -8.86 8.49 3.56
CA HIS A 361 -8.77 9.64 2.65
C HIS A 361 -10.01 10.55 2.77
N VAL A 362 -9.84 11.84 2.48
CA VAL A 362 -10.86 12.89 2.72
C VAL A 362 -12.13 12.79 1.86
N GLU A 363 -12.10 12.02 0.78
CA GLU A 363 -13.26 11.78 -0.10
C GLU A 363 -14.00 10.47 0.23
N SER A 364 -13.68 9.85 1.38
CA SER A 364 -14.39 8.69 1.89
C SER A 364 -15.83 9.04 2.31
N ARG A 365 -16.65 8.00 2.58
CA ARG A 365 -18.02 8.19 3.09
C ARG A 365 -18.01 8.93 4.41
N GLU A 366 -19.12 9.60 4.71
CA GLU A 366 -19.36 10.22 5.99
C GLU A 366 -19.60 9.17 7.08
N HIS A 367 -19.56 9.62 8.31
CA HIS A 367 -19.64 8.83 9.53
C HIS A 367 -20.93 8.00 9.65
N THR A 368 -20.81 6.78 10.19
CA THR A 368 -21.95 5.86 10.40
C THR A 368 -22.44 5.84 11.87
N GLY A 369 -21.97 6.74 12.73
CA GLY A 369 -22.48 6.94 14.09
C GLY A 369 -22.07 5.88 15.12
N LYS A 370 -21.07 5.04 14.85
CA LYS A 370 -20.58 4.09 15.85
C LYS A 370 -19.55 4.76 16.77
N GLU A 371 -19.93 4.96 18.02
CA GLU A 371 -19.01 5.46 19.04
C GLU A 371 -17.90 4.45 19.34
N ILE A 372 -16.65 4.92 19.34
CA ILE A 372 -15.50 4.20 19.89
C ILE A 372 -14.97 4.95 21.10
N ARG A 373 -14.54 4.23 22.12
CA ARG A 373 -13.93 4.83 23.30
C ARG A 373 -12.42 4.89 23.12
N LEU A 374 -11.93 6.04 22.68
CA LEU A 374 -10.51 6.26 22.44
C LEU A 374 -10.14 7.71 22.85
N PRO A 375 -9.81 7.95 24.12
CA PRO A 375 -9.55 9.31 24.63
C PRO A 375 -8.49 10.09 23.85
N ALA A 376 -7.50 9.39 23.30
CA ALA A 376 -6.49 10.01 22.44
C ALA A 376 -7.08 10.52 21.10
N LEU A 377 -8.14 9.89 20.60
CA LEU A 377 -8.86 10.36 19.41
C LEU A 377 -9.71 11.58 19.73
N ASP A 378 -10.46 11.54 20.84
CA ASP A 378 -11.31 12.67 21.28
C ASP A 378 -10.46 13.92 21.48
N GLU A 379 -9.33 13.78 22.17
CA GLU A 379 -8.33 14.83 22.35
C GLU A 379 -7.82 15.37 21.00
N LEU A 380 -7.43 14.48 20.08
CA LEU A 380 -6.94 14.86 18.76
C LEU A 380 -7.99 15.63 17.95
N LEU A 381 -9.24 15.16 17.96
CA LEU A 381 -10.35 15.81 17.23
C LEU A 381 -10.63 17.22 17.79
N LEU A 382 -10.59 17.40 19.12
CA LEU A 382 -10.70 18.71 19.76
C LEU A 382 -9.57 19.66 19.33
N GLN A 383 -8.32 19.16 19.26
CA GLN A 383 -7.19 19.97 18.81
C GLN A 383 -7.31 20.34 17.32
N LEU A 384 -7.74 19.40 16.46
CA LEU A 384 -7.94 19.69 15.05
C LEU A 384 -9.07 20.69 14.80
N ALA A 385 -10.15 20.66 15.62
CA ALA A 385 -11.26 21.61 15.53
C ALA A 385 -10.87 23.07 15.81
N GLN A 386 -9.77 23.28 16.56
CA GLN A 386 -9.26 24.61 16.90
C GLN A 386 -8.28 25.17 15.85
N LYS A 387 -7.98 24.42 14.80
CA LYS A 387 -6.97 24.80 13.79
C LYS A 387 -7.60 25.17 12.46
N ASP A 388 -6.92 26.07 11.75
CA ASP A 388 -7.23 26.32 10.35
C ASP A 388 -6.78 25.13 9.49
N LEU A 389 -7.73 24.35 8.99
CA LEU A 389 -7.51 23.15 8.23
C LEU A 389 -7.67 23.40 6.75
N ASN A 390 -6.69 22.98 5.95
CA ASN A 390 -6.75 23.02 4.48
C ASN A 390 -7.94 22.20 3.92
N ASN A 391 -8.55 21.32 4.74
CA ASN A 391 -9.72 20.53 4.38
C ASN A 391 -10.54 20.22 5.62
N ASN A 392 -11.76 20.74 5.68
CA ASN A 392 -12.68 20.59 6.80
C ASN A 392 -13.18 19.15 7.02
N ARG A 393 -12.98 18.25 6.05
CA ARG A 393 -13.30 16.82 6.19
C ARG A 393 -12.22 16.02 6.91
N LEU A 394 -11.11 16.65 7.28
CA LEU A 394 -9.99 15.96 7.91
C LEU A 394 -10.36 15.30 9.26
N PRO A 395 -11.05 15.98 10.20
CA PRO A 395 -11.48 15.35 11.45
C PRO A 395 -12.40 14.15 11.22
N VAL A 396 -13.36 14.26 10.28
CA VAL A 396 -14.29 13.19 9.91
C VAL A 396 -13.54 11.97 9.35
N MET A 397 -12.52 12.21 8.50
CA MET A 397 -11.66 11.15 7.98
C MET A 397 -10.89 10.45 9.11
N VAL A 398 -10.28 11.20 10.02
CA VAL A 398 -9.50 10.67 11.15
C VAL A 398 -10.39 9.81 12.06
N GLN A 399 -11.54 10.32 12.45
CA GLN A 399 -12.52 9.59 13.26
C GLN A 399 -12.95 8.32 12.55
N GLY A 400 -13.37 8.45 11.29
CA GLY A 400 -13.84 7.33 10.48
C GLY A 400 -12.81 6.22 10.30
N TYR A 401 -11.53 6.56 10.19
CA TYR A 401 -10.44 5.59 10.11
C TYR A 401 -10.37 4.70 11.35
N PHE A 402 -10.40 5.29 12.54
CA PHE A 402 -10.34 4.51 13.78
C PHE A 402 -11.61 3.69 14.03
N GLU A 403 -12.77 4.18 13.63
CA GLU A 403 -14.01 3.39 13.65
C GLU A 403 -13.95 2.18 12.72
N ASP A 404 -13.47 2.37 11.50
CA ASP A 404 -13.27 1.28 10.54
C ASP A 404 -12.28 0.25 11.09
N MET A 405 -11.12 0.72 11.59
CA MET A 405 -10.11 -0.16 12.17
C MET A 405 -10.57 -0.87 13.44
N ASN A 406 -11.44 -0.26 14.24
CA ASN A 406 -12.06 -0.92 15.38
C ASN A 406 -12.89 -2.16 14.95
N LEU A 407 -13.66 -2.03 13.88
CA LEU A 407 -14.40 -3.19 13.30
C LEU A 407 -13.45 -4.26 12.77
N VAL A 408 -12.39 -3.85 12.07
CA VAL A 408 -11.37 -4.77 11.54
C VAL A 408 -10.68 -5.52 12.67
N ILE A 409 -10.25 -4.83 13.72
CA ILE A 409 -9.57 -5.44 14.88
C ILE A 409 -10.50 -6.42 15.60
N LYS A 410 -11.78 -6.06 15.79
CA LYS A 410 -12.81 -6.98 16.30
C LYS A 410 -12.88 -8.26 15.49
N ASN A 411 -12.92 -8.15 14.17
CA ASN A 411 -12.98 -9.28 13.25
C ASN A 411 -11.69 -10.11 13.29
N MET A 412 -10.53 -9.47 13.35
CA MET A 412 -9.23 -10.17 13.54
C MET A 412 -9.25 -11.01 14.81
N THR A 413 -9.64 -10.41 15.94
CA THR A 413 -9.71 -11.10 17.23
C THR A 413 -10.64 -12.32 17.19
N LYS A 414 -11.80 -12.18 16.52
CA LYS A 414 -12.78 -13.27 16.37
C LYS A 414 -12.22 -14.44 15.56
N SER A 415 -11.44 -14.17 14.53
CA SER A 415 -10.86 -15.19 13.66
C SER A 415 -9.66 -15.91 14.27
N LEU A 416 -8.89 -15.23 15.13
CA LEU A 416 -7.68 -15.78 15.75
C LEU A 416 -8.01 -16.94 16.70
N LYS A 417 -7.21 -18.02 16.65
CA LYS A 417 -7.19 -19.04 17.70
C LYS A 417 -6.61 -18.47 19.00
N ARG A 418 -6.81 -19.12 20.12
CA ARG A 418 -6.15 -18.77 21.40
C ARG A 418 -4.64 -18.73 21.22
N GLY A 419 -3.96 -17.70 21.71
CA GLY A 419 -2.54 -17.47 21.52
C GLY A 419 -2.14 -17.10 20.08
N GLY A 420 -3.12 -16.94 19.17
CA GLY A 420 -2.87 -16.47 17.80
C GLY A 420 -2.32 -15.06 17.78
N ARG A 421 -1.49 -14.74 16.80
CA ARG A 421 -0.69 -13.50 16.74
C ARG A 421 -1.05 -12.63 15.56
N VAL A 422 -0.82 -11.34 15.71
CA VAL A 422 -0.95 -10.33 14.65
C VAL A 422 0.38 -9.61 14.49
N ALA A 423 0.82 -9.43 13.25
CA ALA A 423 1.82 -8.44 12.86
C ALA A 423 1.15 -7.41 11.96
N LEU A 424 0.99 -6.20 12.47
CA LEU A 424 0.35 -5.09 11.77
C LEU A 424 1.40 -4.05 11.36
N VAL A 425 1.63 -3.89 10.06
CA VAL A 425 2.53 -2.85 9.54
C VAL A 425 1.74 -1.55 9.35
N VAL A 426 2.12 -0.48 10.05
CA VAL A 426 1.38 0.78 10.04
C VAL A 426 2.34 1.98 10.18
N ALA A 427 1.93 3.14 9.67
CA ALA A 427 2.63 4.39 9.92
C ALA A 427 1.75 5.37 10.68
N ASN A 428 2.39 6.12 11.58
CA ASN A 428 1.78 7.28 12.22
C ASN A 428 1.51 8.38 11.20
N ALA A 429 0.70 9.34 11.55
CA ALA A 429 0.34 10.47 10.71
C ALA A 429 0.58 11.79 11.42
N GLN A 430 0.55 12.88 10.66
CA GLN A 430 0.56 14.24 11.19
C GLN A 430 -0.40 15.11 10.40
N PHE A 431 -1.25 15.86 11.11
CA PHE A 431 -2.20 16.78 10.51
C PHE A 431 -2.20 18.11 11.27
N ALA A 432 -2.06 19.22 10.54
CA ALA A 432 -2.05 20.57 11.11
C ALA A 432 -1.13 20.74 12.33
N GLY A 433 0.04 20.09 12.28
CA GLY A 433 1.00 20.10 13.39
C GLY A 433 0.72 19.10 14.53
N GLU A 434 -0.46 18.44 14.53
CA GLU A 434 -0.78 17.41 15.50
C GLU A 434 -0.26 16.05 15.08
N ASN A 435 0.42 15.36 15.98
CA ASN A 435 0.87 14.00 15.78
C ASN A 435 -0.26 13.01 16.09
N VAL A 436 -0.43 12.03 15.22
CA VAL A 436 -1.40 10.95 15.37
C VAL A 436 -0.63 9.64 15.55
N PRO A 437 -0.50 9.14 16.79
CA PRO A 437 0.20 7.89 17.07
C PRO A 437 -0.67 6.69 16.72
N VAL A 438 -0.84 6.44 15.42
CA VAL A 438 -1.76 5.42 14.90
C VAL A 438 -1.41 4.04 15.44
N ASP A 439 -0.13 3.69 15.52
CA ASP A 439 0.36 2.44 16.09
C ASP A 439 -0.13 2.21 17.53
N LEU A 440 -0.08 3.23 18.37
CA LEU A 440 -0.50 3.13 19.77
C LEU A 440 -2.02 3.19 19.95
N MET A 441 -2.68 4.01 19.15
CA MET A 441 -4.15 4.13 19.19
C MET A 441 -4.81 2.82 18.71
N LEU A 442 -4.24 2.16 17.69
CA LEU A 442 -4.71 0.84 17.26
C LEU A 442 -4.39 -0.25 18.29
N SER A 443 -3.26 -0.15 19.01
CA SER A 443 -2.95 -1.06 20.11
C SER A 443 -3.94 -0.93 21.26
N GLU A 444 -4.35 0.28 21.60
CA GLU A 444 -5.38 0.49 22.62
C GLU A 444 -6.73 -0.10 22.22
N LEU A 445 -7.14 0.06 20.96
CA LEU A 445 -8.34 -0.61 20.43
C LEU A 445 -8.21 -2.13 20.44
N ALA A 446 -7.03 -2.66 20.09
CA ALA A 446 -6.77 -4.09 20.09
C ALA A 446 -6.93 -4.71 21.49
N GLU A 447 -6.44 -4.01 22.53
CA GLU A 447 -6.59 -4.44 23.92
C GLU A 447 -8.04 -4.43 24.39
N GLN A 448 -8.86 -3.48 23.92
CA GLN A 448 -10.31 -3.47 24.19
C GLN A 448 -11.03 -4.69 23.60
N HIS A 449 -10.47 -5.30 22.57
CA HIS A 449 -10.99 -6.52 21.95
C HIS A 449 -10.33 -7.82 22.47
N GLY A 450 -9.50 -7.76 23.53
CA GLY A 450 -8.89 -8.95 24.14
C GLY A 450 -7.59 -9.41 23.47
N LEU A 451 -6.93 -8.51 22.76
CA LEU A 451 -5.54 -8.71 22.33
C LEU A 451 -4.59 -8.08 23.35
N THR A 452 -3.37 -8.57 23.44
CA THR A 452 -2.28 -7.97 24.21
C THR A 452 -1.21 -7.47 23.26
N THR A 453 -0.76 -6.24 23.43
CA THR A 453 0.39 -5.71 22.69
C THR A 453 1.68 -6.27 23.28
N GLU A 454 2.41 -7.08 22.53
CA GLU A 454 3.64 -7.74 23.00
C GLU A 454 4.89 -6.89 22.68
N GLU A 455 4.93 -6.25 21.52
CA GLU A 455 6.11 -5.59 20.99
C GLU A 455 5.74 -4.58 19.90
N ILE A 456 6.54 -3.53 19.74
CA ILE A 456 6.39 -2.53 18.66
C ILE A 456 7.76 -2.31 18.03
N TRP A 457 7.96 -2.82 16.81
CA TRP A 457 9.19 -2.52 16.06
C TRP A 457 9.09 -1.17 15.37
N VAL A 458 9.97 -0.25 15.70
CA VAL A 458 10.12 1.00 14.98
C VAL A 458 11.11 0.77 13.84
N THR A 459 10.60 0.69 12.61
CA THR A 459 11.41 0.35 11.43
C THR A 459 12.09 1.56 10.81
N ARG A 460 11.41 2.72 10.87
CA ARG A 460 11.96 4.00 10.41
C ARG A 460 11.13 5.18 10.90
N PHE A 461 11.73 6.36 10.80
CA PHE A 461 11.01 7.62 10.89
C PHE A 461 10.97 8.29 9.52
N LYS A 462 9.80 8.76 9.12
CA LYS A 462 9.58 9.59 7.93
C LYS A 462 9.44 11.05 8.35
N GLY A 463 9.82 11.99 7.51
CA GLY A 463 9.41 13.39 7.67
C GLY A 463 7.92 13.54 7.33
N ASN A 464 7.29 14.57 7.88
CA ASN A 464 5.99 15.03 7.45
C ASN A 464 6.04 15.55 6.00
N SER A 465 4.89 15.78 5.36
CA SER A 465 4.83 16.28 3.99
C SER A 465 5.53 17.65 3.85
N SER A 466 6.04 17.97 2.65
CA SER A 466 6.71 19.26 2.39
C SER A 466 5.85 20.47 2.78
N GLN A 467 4.53 20.39 2.58
CA GLN A 467 3.58 21.45 2.99
C GLN A 467 3.52 21.58 4.51
N GLN A 468 3.47 20.49 5.23
CA GLN A 468 3.49 20.45 6.70
C GLN A 468 4.83 20.94 7.26
N MET A 469 5.95 20.54 6.62
CA MET A 469 7.30 20.98 7.04
C MET A 469 7.50 22.49 6.90
N ALA A 470 6.90 23.11 5.89
CA ALA A 470 6.99 24.57 5.68
C ALA A 470 6.30 25.36 6.80
N ILE A 471 5.24 24.82 7.40
CA ILE A 471 4.42 25.54 8.40
C ILE A 471 4.81 25.12 9.82
N TYR A 472 4.99 23.83 10.09
CA TYR A 472 5.13 23.26 11.42
C TYR A 472 6.54 22.72 11.72
N GLY A 473 7.50 22.95 10.80
CA GLY A 473 8.83 22.36 10.89
C GLY A 473 8.84 20.86 10.58
N ARG A 474 10.04 20.27 10.65
CA ARG A 474 10.22 18.84 10.42
C ARG A 474 9.87 18.05 11.69
N ARG A 475 8.80 17.28 11.63
CA ARG A 475 8.39 16.40 12.72
C ARG A 475 8.46 14.94 12.27
N PRO A 476 9.16 14.06 12.99
CA PRO A 476 9.30 12.66 12.60
C PRO A 476 7.98 11.92 12.78
N VAL A 477 7.65 11.08 11.80
CA VAL A 477 6.49 10.17 11.81
C VAL A 477 7.00 8.74 11.80
N ARG A 478 6.65 7.98 12.82
CA ARG A 478 7.05 6.59 13.03
C ARG A 478 6.37 5.67 12.01
N GLU A 479 7.09 4.72 11.43
CA GLU A 479 6.55 3.55 10.76
C GLU A 479 6.92 2.31 11.56
N SER A 480 5.91 1.54 11.95
CA SER A 480 6.04 0.50 12.97
C SER A 480 5.46 -0.82 12.49
N ILE A 481 5.96 -1.93 13.05
CA ILE A 481 5.25 -3.21 13.05
C ILE A 481 4.79 -3.43 14.48
N VAL A 482 3.47 -3.54 14.67
CA VAL A 482 2.87 -3.77 15.98
C VAL A 482 2.53 -5.24 16.11
N PHE A 483 2.92 -5.85 17.22
CA PHE A 483 2.68 -7.25 17.52
C PHE A 483 1.62 -7.38 18.60
N TRP A 484 0.55 -8.10 18.26
CA TRP A 484 -0.51 -8.45 19.20
C TRP A 484 -0.65 -9.95 19.34
N ARG A 485 -1.08 -10.40 20.52
CA ARG A 485 -1.45 -11.79 20.79
C ARG A 485 -2.85 -11.86 21.36
N LYS A 486 -3.66 -12.83 20.89
CA LYS A 486 -4.98 -13.12 21.46
C LYS A 486 -4.80 -13.78 22.83
N ASN A 487 -5.42 -13.21 23.84
CA ASN A 487 -5.45 -13.74 25.20
C ASN A 487 -6.12 -15.11 25.23
N GLY A 488 -5.73 -15.92 26.20
CA GLY A 488 -6.21 -17.29 26.36
C GLY A 488 -7.66 -17.41 26.85
#